data_1c761a049ef117d2563f4da249976cf9
#
_entry.id   1c761a049ef117d2563f4da249976cf9
#
_cell.length_a   1.000
_cell.length_b   1.000
_cell.length_c   1.000
_cell.angle_alpha   90.00
_cell.angle_beta   90.00
_cell.angle_gamma   90.00
#
_symmetry.space_group_name_H-M   'P 1'
#
loop_
_entity.id
_entity.type
_entity.pdbx_description
1 polymer ?
#
loop_
_entity_poly.entity_id
_entity_poly.type
_entity_poly.pdbx_seq_one_letter_code
_entity_poly.pdbx_strand_id
1 'polypeptide(L)'
;MKLFRATAFALFAALLFSVAAAGAERSRSVIPLTLTEDQYSGGRIYLPVRIGNVMGNMRLDTGASSTRVRLAPWNKDLPVLGASLSTGASGATMRCDDVEAQNVELVADQGNNVARAKYQLTRCPPGDADDLLGLDFFKGARFSLDIDRRELVFFGDATASGRPKPFRRLGPEGRLVGVDLRLGATAAVGLFDSGAEVSAVDQQFIRKHKGLFTAVKAKVRASGVGGKRISLQVYKIKSLDLGEGRVLRDLYAISYDFGALRAALGRDVSFLIGYNLIRRFAWDFDFRAPDSPTWDAKLK
;
A
#
# COMPACT_ATOMS: atom_id res chain seq x y z
N MET A 1 37.18 -47.13 -62.50
CA MET A 1 36.01 -47.88 -62.03
C MET A 1 35.75 -47.44 -60.56
N LYS A 2 34.94 -46.53 -60.36
CA LYS A 2 33.58 -46.48 -59.76
C LYS A 2 33.51 -46.71 -58.26
N LEU A 3 32.98 -45.65 -57.62
CA LEU A 3 32.22 -45.59 -56.36
C LEU A 3 33.03 -45.72 -55.06
N PHE A 4 33.04 -44.68 -54.23
CA PHE A 4 32.09 -44.29 -53.20
C PHE A 4 32.47 -42.93 -52.59
N ARG A 5 31.67 -41.92 -52.81
CA ARG A 5 31.65 -40.72 -52.01
C ARG A 5 30.19 -40.32 -51.83
N ALA A 6 29.62 -40.58 -50.69
CA ALA A 6 28.48 -39.86 -50.17
C ALA A 6 28.30 -40.23 -48.71
N THR A 7 27.89 -39.27 -47.91
CA THR A 7 27.43 -39.29 -46.51
C THR A 7 28.42 -38.95 -45.44
N ALA A 8 28.57 -37.62 -45.21
CA ALA A 8 28.93 -37.02 -43.93
C ALA A 8 28.57 -35.55 -43.96
N PHE A 9 27.28 -35.20 -44.03
CA PHE A 9 26.81 -33.83 -43.84
C PHE A 9 25.36 -33.86 -43.35
N ALA A 10 25.13 -34.29 -42.12
CA ALA A 10 23.83 -34.11 -41.46
C ALA A 10 23.90 -34.43 -39.96
N LEU A 11 24.71 -33.70 -39.18
CA LEU A 11 24.67 -33.82 -37.71
C LEU A 11 25.28 -32.59 -37.01
N PHE A 12 25.07 -31.38 -37.52
CA PHE A 12 25.56 -30.16 -36.86
C PHE A 12 24.54 -29.01 -36.79
N ALA A 13 23.27 -29.27 -37.05
CA ALA A 13 22.21 -28.25 -37.04
C ALA A 13 21.20 -28.34 -35.88
N ALA A 14 21.39 -29.28 -34.94
CA ALA A 14 20.41 -29.51 -33.86
C ALA A 14 20.85 -29.05 -32.47
N LEU A 15 21.97 -28.35 -32.32
CA LEU A 15 22.49 -27.91 -30.99
C LEU A 15 22.51 -26.42 -30.75
N LEU A 16 21.91 -25.59 -31.60
CA LEU A 16 21.87 -24.13 -31.45
C LEU A 16 20.51 -23.53 -31.08
N PHE A 17 19.50 -24.34 -30.80
CA PHE A 17 18.16 -23.81 -30.41
C PHE A 17 17.76 -24.03 -28.96
N SER A 18 18.64 -24.49 -28.09
CA SER A 18 18.30 -24.77 -26.67
C SER A 18 18.84 -23.75 -25.66
N VAL A 19 19.44 -22.64 -26.07
CA VAL A 19 20.02 -21.64 -25.14
C VAL A 19 19.19 -20.36 -25.03
N ALA A 20 18.14 -20.20 -25.81
CA ALA A 20 17.36 -18.96 -25.82
C ALA A 20 16.13 -18.94 -24.89
N ALA A 21 15.87 -19.99 -24.11
CA ALA A 21 14.72 -20.05 -23.20
C ALA A 21 15.07 -19.89 -21.70
N ALA A 22 16.34 -19.74 -21.33
CA ALA A 22 16.78 -19.59 -19.94
C ALA A 22 17.01 -18.12 -19.52
N GLY A 23 16.56 -17.16 -20.30
CA GLY A 23 16.95 -15.75 -20.12
C GLY A 23 15.81 -14.81 -19.84
N ALA A 24 14.95 -15.05 -18.87
CA ALA A 24 14.16 -14.00 -18.22
C ALA A 24 13.38 -14.57 -17.01
N GLU A 25 14.05 -15.16 -16.08
CA GLU A 25 13.56 -15.14 -14.70
C GLU A 25 13.67 -13.69 -14.22
N ARG A 26 12.61 -12.93 -14.55
CA ARG A 26 12.51 -11.49 -14.25
C ARG A 26 12.66 -11.34 -12.75
N SER A 27 13.56 -10.51 -12.31
CA SER A 27 13.89 -10.26 -10.91
C SER A 27 12.63 -9.98 -10.08
N ARG A 28 12.17 -11.00 -9.41
CA ARG A 28 11.07 -10.93 -8.46
C ARG A 28 11.67 -10.71 -7.08
N SER A 29 11.27 -9.64 -6.42
CA SER A 29 11.67 -9.39 -5.04
C SER A 29 10.50 -9.71 -4.12
N VAL A 30 10.69 -10.65 -3.21
CA VAL A 30 9.69 -11.04 -2.21
C VAL A 30 10.10 -10.46 -0.87
N ILE A 31 9.30 -9.54 -0.35
CA ILE A 31 9.51 -8.88 0.93
C ILE A 31 8.57 -9.51 1.95
N PRO A 32 9.07 -10.08 3.04
CA PRO A 32 8.25 -10.69 4.08
C PRO A 32 7.50 -9.63 4.88
N LEU A 33 6.24 -9.92 5.22
CA LEU A 33 5.42 -9.05 6.07
C LEU A 33 5.42 -9.54 7.51
N THR A 34 5.63 -8.63 8.46
CA THR A 34 5.28 -8.83 9.86
C THR A 34 3.91 -8.21 10.10
N LEU A 35 2.99 -9.00 10.65
CA LEU A 35 1.62 -8.60 10.89
C LEU A 35 1.33 -8.55 12.38
N THR A 36 0.58 -7.53 12.80
CA THR A 36 -0.14 -7.55 14.08
C THR A 36 -1.62 -7.58 13.79
N GLU A 37 -2.37 -8.34 14.57
CA GLU A 37 -3.82 -8.43 14.41
C GLU A 37 -4.52 -7.91 15.67
N ASP A 38 -5.67 -7.30 15.48
CA ASP A 38 -6.47 -6.70 16.53
C ASP A 38 -7.97 -7.00 16.29
N GLN A 39 -8.85 -6.40 17.10
CA GLN A 39 -10.30 -6.58 17.05
C GLN A 39 -10.86 -6.24 15.64
N TYR A 40 -12.00 -6.84 15.32
CA TYR A 40 -12.71 -6.64 14.03
C TYR A 40 -11.86 -6.98 12.79
N SER A 41 -10.96 -7.97 12.94
CA SER A 41 -9.99 -8.34 11.90
C SER A 41 -9.10 -7.17 11.47
N GLY A 42 -8.91 -6.20 12.34
CA GLY A 42 -7.97 -5.10 12.18
C GLY A 42 -6.53 -5.57 12.34
N GLY A 43 -5.59 -4.70 11.98
CA GLY A 43 -4.16 -5.03 12.13
C GLY A 43 -3.26 -4.01 11.48
N ARG A 44 -1.97 -4.29 11.54
CA ARG A 44 -0.90 -3.46 10.97
C ARG A 44 0.04 -4.34 10.15
N ILE A 45 0.60 -3.76 9.12
CA ILE A 45 1.57 -4.39 8.23
C ILE A 45 2.91 -3.70 8.41
N TYR A 46 3.94 -4.47 8.73
CA TYR A 46 5.30 -3.97 8.85
C TYR A 46 6.20 -4.64 7.81
N LEU A 47 7.13 -3.85 7.28
CA LEU A 47 8.13 -4.25 6.29
C LEU A 47 9.53 -4.09 6.87
N PRO A 48 10.44 -5.05 6.63
CA PRO A 48 11.84 -4.90 6.99
C PRO A 48 12.49 -3.85 6.07
N VAL A 49 13.00 -2.78 6.68
CA VAL A 49 13.64 -1.65 5.98
C VAL A 49 15.06 -1.48 6.48
N ARG A 50 15.98 -1.26 5.56
CA ARG A 50 17.35 -0.82 5.85
C ARG A 50 17.54 0.61 5.33
N ILE A 51 18.05 1.48 6.19
CA ILE A 51 18.41 2.85 5.83
C ILE A 51 19.89 3.02 6.18
N GLY A 52 20.74 3.10 5.14
CA GLY A 52 22.18 3.01 5.33
C GLY A 52 22.56 1.72 6.05
N ASN A 53 23.13 1.83 7.24
CA ASN A 53 23.53 0.68 8.07
C ASN A 53 22.49 0.30 9.16
N VAL A 54 21.35 0.98 9.21
CA VAL A 54 20.33 0.76 10.26
C VAL A 54 19.20 -0.11 9.74
N MET A 55 18.96 -1.23 10.43
CA MET A 55 17.82 -2.11 10.18
C MET A 55 16.68 -1.80 11.12
N GLY A 56 15.47 -1.83 10.59
CA GLY A 56 14.23 -1.67 11.35
C GLY A 56 13.01 -2.22 10.64
N ASN A 57 11.87 -2.09 11.27
CA ASN A 57 10.58 -2.37 10.66
C ASN A 57 9.81 -1.06 10.54
N MET A 58 9.29 -0.78 9.37
CA MET A 58 8.42 0.37 9.12
C MET A 58 7.01 -0.09 8.81
N ARG A 59 6.03 0.62 9.33
CA ARG A 59 4.62 0.34 9.04
C ARG A 59 4.30 0.74 7.62
N LEU A 60 3.69 -0.15 6.83
CA LEU A 60 3.17 0.17 5.51
C LEU A 60 1.97 1.10 5.65
N ASP A 61 2.06 2.29 5.06
CA ASP A 61 1.01 3.30 5.12
C ASP A 61 0.78 3.96 3.76
N THR A 62 -0.12 3.37 2.97
CA THR A 62 -0.50 3.91 1.65
C THR A 62 -1.41 5.14 1.76
N GLY A 63 -1.92 5.46 2.94
CA GLY A 63 -2.60 6.71 3.28
C GLY A 63 -1.64 7.87 3.57
N ALA A 64 -0.34 7.60 3.68
CA ALA A 64 0.71 8.60 3.79
C ALA A 64 1.34 8.88 2.42
N SER A 65 1.36 10.15 2.01
CA SER A 65 1.95 10.57 0.73
C SER A 65 3.48 10.63 0.74
N SER A 66 4.11 10.53 1.91
CA SER A 66 5.56 10.52 2.11
C SER A 66 5.97 9.55 3.21
N THR A 67 7.13 8.95 3.03
CA THR A 67 7.77 8.10 4.04
C THR A 67 8.25 8.93 5.21
N ARG A 68 7.85 8.55 6.42
CA ARG A 68 8.07 9.34 7.63
C ARG A 68 8.83 8.54 8.68
N VAL A 69 9.84 9.18 9.27
CA VAL A 69 10.61 8.65 10.39
C VAL A 69 10.57 9.61 11.57
N ARG A 70 10.70 9.10 12.78
CA ARG A 70 10.87 9.92 13.98
C ARG A 70 12.33 10.32 14.11
N LEU A 71 12.56 11.51 14.67
CA LEU A 71 13.91 11.93 15.04
C LEU A 71 14.50 10.93 16.05
N ALA A 72 15.63 10.38 15.70
CA ALA A 72 16.39 9.39 16.45
C ALA A 72 17.92 9.62 16.27
N PRO A 73 18.76 9.01 17.10
CA PRO A 73 20.22 9.19 16.99
C PRO A 73 20.77 8.88 15.60
N TRP A 74 20.23 7.89 14.89
CA TRP A 74 20.71 7.45 13.59
C TRP A 74 20.41 8.44 12.46
N ASN A 75 19.37 9.29 12.59
CA ASN A 75 18.92 10.19 11.52
C ASN A 75 19.11 11.69 11.84
N LYS A 76 19.63 12.02 13.01
CA LYS A 76 19.76 13.42 13.45
C LYS A 76 20.64 14.26 12.55
N ASP A 77 21.69 13.65 11.98
CA ASP A 77 22.71 14.30 11.16
C ASP A 77 22.47 14.15 9.65
N LEU A 78 21.32 13.59 9.22
CA LEU A 78 20.96 13.53 7.81
C LEU A 78 20.81 14.94 7.23
N PRO A 79 21.26 15.18 5.98
CA PRO A 79 21.13 16.49 5.31
C PRO A 79 19.68 16.96 5.26
N VAL A 80 19.42 18.17 5.74
CA VAL A 80 18.10 18.80 5.69
C VAL A 80 17.92 19.47 4.34
N LEU A 81 16.86 19.10 3.62
CA LEU A 81 16.47 19.66 2.33
C LEU A 81 15.43 20.78 2.48
N GLY A 82 14.66 20.75 3.57
CA GLY A 82 13.57 21.68 3.82
C GLY A 82 12.74 21.30 5.04
N ALA A 83 11.52 21.80 5.09
CA ALA A 83 10.56 21.45 6.14
C ALA A 83 9.16 21.38 5.55
N SER A 84 8.37 20.45 6.08
CA SER A 84 6.98 20.23 5.68
C SER A 84 6.04 20.14 6.88
N LEU A 85 4.73 20.21 6.61
CA LEU A 85 3.68 19.98 7.60
C LEU A 85 3.12 18.57 7.36
N SER A 86 3.32 17.67 8.30
CA SER A 86 2.66 16.39 8.33
C SER A 86 1.28 16.54 8.96
N THR A 87 0.22 16.16 8.22
CA THR A 87 -1.17 16.25 8.68
C THR A 87 -1.73 14.85 8.87
N GLY A 88 -2.23 14.56 10.07
CA GLY A 88 -2.92 13.30 10.34
C GLY A 88 -4.38 13.32 9.92
N ALA A 89 -5.04 12.17 9.91
CA ALA A 89 -6.46 12.02 9.57
C ALA A 89 -7.40 12.87 10.48
N SER A 90 -6.96 13.20 11.69
CA SER A 90 -7.68 14.07 12.62
C SER A 90 -7.58 15.57 12.30
N GLY A 91 -6.76 15.95 11.29
CA GLY A 91 -6.43 17.34 10.99
C GLY A 91 -5.32 17.92 11.88
N ALA A 92 -4.82 17.17 12.85
CA ALA A 92 -3.66 17.59 13.63
C ALA A 92 -2.43 17.70 12.73
N THR A 93 -1.71 18.80 12.84
CA THR A 93 -0.50 19.08 12.06
C THR A 93 0.75 19.03 12.93
N MET A 94 1.86 18.63 12.34
CA MET A 94 3.17 18.59 12.96
C MET A 94 4.20 19.09 11.96
N ARG A 95 5.09 19.99 12.39
CA ARG A 95 6.21 20.42 11.57
C ARG A 95 7.31 19.34 11.61
N CYS A 96 7.76 18.95 10.44
CA CYS A 96 8.80 17.95 10.25
C CYS A 96 9.87 18.50 9.31
N ASP A 97 11.09 17.98 9.40
CA ASP A 97 12.16 18.26 8.44
C ASP A 97 12.07 17.29 7.27
N ASP A 98 12.30 17.77 6.07
CA ASP A 98 12.58 16.91 4.92
C ASP A 98 14.07 16.67 4.84
N VAL A 99 14.50 15.40 4.89
CA VAL A 99 15.91 15.00 4.94
C VAL A 99 16.23 14.00 3.84
N GLU A 100 17.47 13.97 3.37
CA GLU A 100 17.95 12.99 2.40
C GLU A 100 18.61 11.82 3.11
N ALA A 101 18.13 10.62 2.84
CA ALA A 101 18.77 9.37 3.25
C ALA A 101 19.39 8.67 2.04
N GLN A 102 20.53 8.00 2.27
CA GLN A 102 21.20 7.18 1.28
C GLN A 102 20.81 5.71 1.49
N ASN A 103 20.66 4.96 0.40
CA ASN A 103 20.44 3.51 0.40
C ASN A 103 19.28 3.07 1.30
N VAL A 104 18.08 3.53 0.97
CA VAL A 104 16.84 3.03 1.60
C VAL A 104 16.39 1.79 0.86
N GLU A 105 16.27 0.67 1.56
CA GLU A 105 15.97 -0.63 0.96
C GLU A 105 14.87 -1.37 1.72
N LEU A 106 13.95 -1.98 0.98
CA LEU A 106 13.14 -3.10 1.48
C LEU A 106 13.98 -4.38 1.38
N VAL A 107 14.09 -5.08 2.48
CA VAL A 107 14.93 -6.27 2.58
C VAL A 107 14.13 -7.50 2.17
N ALA A 108 14.56 -8.15 1.10
CA ALA A 108 13.95 -9.36 0.56
C ALA A 108 14.52 -10.64 1.19
N ASP A 109 13.72 -11.70 1.23
CA ASP A 109 14.14 -12.99 1.79
C ASP A 109 15.33 -13.62 1.06
N GLN A 110 15.45 -13.37 -0.26
CA GLN A 110 16.48 -13.99 -1.12
C GLN A 110 17.53 -12.99 -1.63
N GLY A 111 17.70 -11.86 -0.94
CA GLY A 111 18.74 -10.89 -1.27
C GLY A 111 18.45 -9.94 -2.44
N ASN A 112 17.33 -10.11 -3.14
CA ASN A 112 16.90 -9.19 -4.19
C ASN A 112 16.17 -7.99 -3.57
N ASN A 113 16.90 -7.13 -2.84
CA ASN A 113 16.33 -5.97 -2.17
C ASN A 113 15.79 -4.94 -3.16
N VAL A 114 14.74 -4.22 -2.74
CA VAL A 114 14.20 -3.09 -3.51
C VAL A 114 14.78 -1.81 -2.95
N ALA A 115 15.70 -1.20 -3.68
CA ALA A 115 16.52 -0.09 -3.21
C ALA A 115 16.16 1.26 -3.84
N ARG A 116 16.36 2.32 -3.06
CA ARG A 116 16.35 3.72 -3.47
C ARG A 116 17.71 4.32 -3.05
N ALA A 117 18.58 4.63 -4.01
CA ALA A 117 19.93 5.10 -3.72
C ALA A 117 19.93 6.43 -2.96
N LYS A 118 19.06 7.37 -3.35
CA LYS A 118 18.78 8.62 -2.65
C LYS A 118 17.29 8.72 -2.44
N TYR A 119 16.89 9.03 -1.21
CA TYR A 119 15.49 9.04 -0.87
C TYR A 119 15.15 10.12 0.16
N GLN A 120 14.14 10.91 -0.13
CA GLN A 120 13.65 11.92 0.79
C GLN A 120 12.77 11.29 1.86
N LEU A 121 13.12 11.54 3.11
CA LEU A 121 12.32 11.17 4.28
C LEU A 121 11.75 12.42 4.94
N THR A 122 10.57 12.29 5.51
CA THR A 122 9.99 13.31 6.39
C THR A 122 10.34 12.94 7.84
N ARG A 123 11.29 13.66 8.46
CA ARG A 123 11.75 13.43 9.82
C ARG A 123 10.96 14.28 10.80
N CYS A 124 10.11 13.64 11.58
CA CYS A 124 9.24 14.28 12.56
C CYS A 124 9.81 14.23 13.98
N PRO A 125 9.35 15.10 14.91
CA PRO A 125 9.76 15.05 16.31
C PRO A 125 9.60 13.66 16.93
N PRO A 126 10.35 13.36 18.01
CA PRO A 126 10.20 12.10 18.74
C PRO A 126 8.77 11.86 19.22
N GLY A 127 8.37 10.62 19.35
CA GLY A 127 7.03 10.21 19.83
C GLY A 127 6.83 8.71 19.73
N ASP A 128 5.65 8.24 20.16
CA ASP A 128 5.32 6.81 20.21
C ASP A 128 4.71 6.27 18.91
N ALA A 129 4.56 7.11 17.87
CA ALA A 129 4.02 6.66 16.59
C ALA A 129 5.05 5.81 15.82
N ASP A 130 4.58 4.85 15.04
CA ASP A 130 5.44 4.06 14.16
C ASP A 130 6.13 4.93 13.11
N ASP A 131 7.31 4.51 12.66
CA ASP A 131 7.88 4.97 11.41
C ASP A 131 7.07 4.40 10.25
N LEU A 132 6.76 5.23 9.25
CA LEU A 132 5.84 4.88 8.17
C LEU A 132 6.57 4.79 6.84
N LEU A 133 6.37 3.71 6.10
CA LEU A 133 6.72 3.61 4.69
C LEU A 133 5.52 4.09 3.86
N GLY A 134 5.64 5.28 3.28
CA GLY A 134 4.57 5.94 2.53
C GLY A 134 4.44 5.46 1.09
N LEU A 135 3.40 5.94 0.42
CA LEU A 135 3.10 5.58 -0.97
C LEU A 135 4.20 6.04 -1.96
N ASP A 136 4.95 7.08 -1.61
CA ASP A 136 6.06 7.62 -2.41
C ASP A 136 7.16 6.60 -2.68
N PHE A 137 7.40 5.63 -1.76
CA PHE A 137 8.37 4.56 -1.97
C PHE A 137 8.04 3.67 -3.18
N PHE A 138 6.76 3.49 -3.45
CA PHE A 138 6.26 2.60 -4.50
C PHE A 138 6.15 3.26 -5.88
N LYS A 139 6.46 4.56 -5.98
CA LYS A 139 6.43 5.29 -7.25
C LYS A 139 7.36 4.63 -8.29
N GLY A 140 6.84 4.41 -9.48
CA GLY A 140 7.55 3.76 -10.59
C GLY A 140 7.65 2.24 -10.46
N ALA A 141 6.95 1.61 -9.51
CA ALA A 141 6.99 0.18 -9.29
C ALA A 141 5.65 -0.50 -9.61
N ARG A 142 5.73 -1.80 -9.94
CA ARG A 142 4.61 -2.72 -9.90
C ARG A 142 4.83 -3.74 -8.81
N PHE A 143 3.82 -3.97 -7.99
CA PHE A 143 3.91 -4.91 -6.87
C PHE A 143 2.57 -5.52 -6.53
N SER A 144 2.58 -6.66 -5.83
CA SER A 144 1.39 -7.26 -5.24
C SER A 144 1.51 -7.31 -3.72
N LEU A 145 0.37 -7.24 -3.04
CA LEU A 145 0.25 -7.37 -1.59
C LEU A 145 -0.70 -8.51 -1.28
N ASP A 146 -0.20 -9.54 -0.62
CA ASP A 146 -1.00 -10.65 -0.10
C ASP A 146 -0.75 -10.86 1.39
N ILE A 147 -1.69 -10.41 2.22
CA ILE A 147 -1.57 -10.47 3.68
C ILE A 147 -1.56 -11.91 4.19
N ASP A 148 -2.37 -12.82 3.61
CA ASP A 148 -2.42 -14.21 4.08
C ASP A 148 -1.14 -14.98 3.78
N ARG A 149 -0.51 -14.68 2.63
CA ARG A 149 0.82 -15.21 2.28
C ARG A 149 1.94 -14.49 3.02
N ARG A 150 1.65 -13.35 3.65
CA ARG A 150 2.61 -12.45 4.29
C ARG A 150 3.71 -11.99 3.34
N GLU A 151 3.32 -11.63 2.13
CA GLU A 151 4.25 -11.24 1.07
C GLU A 151 3.85 -9.92 0.42
N LEU A 152 4.85 -9.05 0.21
CA LEU A 152 4.82 -7.95 -0.75
C LEU A 152 5.79 -8.31 -1.87
N VAL A 153 5.32 -8.41 -3.10
CA VAL A 153 6.14 -8.90 -4.22
C VAL A 153 6.28 -7.82 -5.28
N PHE A 154 7.51 -7.42 -5.56
CA PHE A 154 7.80 -6.53 -6.69
C PHE A 154 8.04 -7.34 -7.96
N PHE A 155 7.48 -6.85 -9.06
CA PHE A 155 7.59 -7.45 -10.37
C PHE A 155 8.32 -6.46 -11.29
N GLY A 156 9.55 -6.61 -11.60
CA GLY A 156 10.26 -5.73 -12.54
C GLY A 156 9.38 -5.31 -13.74
N ASP A 157 9.79 -5.59 -14.97
CA ASP A 157 9.05 -5.21 -16.19
C ASP A 157 7.88 -6.14 -16.56
N ALA A 158 7.47 -7.04 -15.68
CA ALA A 158 6.37 -7.97 -15.97
C ALA A 158 5.05 -7.23 -16.22
N THR A 159 4.31 -7.66 -17.25
CA THR A 159 2.96 -7.14 -17.54
C THR A 159 1.96 -7.64 -16.51
N ALA A 160 0.95 -6.81 -16.21
CA ALA A 160 -0.15 -7.20 -15.34
C ALA A 160 -0.95 -8.36 -15.98
N SER A 161 -1.26 -9.37 -15.16
CA SER A 161 -2.24 -10.39 -15.52
C SER A 161 -3.54 -10.00 -14.83
N GLY A 162 -4.61 -9.71 -15.57
CA GLY A 162 -5.90 -9.36 -14.97
C GLY A 162 -6.61 -8.21 -15.69
N ARG A 163 -7.57 -7.62 -15.02
CA ARG A 163 -8.35 -6.47 -15.51
C ARG A 163 -8.08 -5.26 -14.62
N PRO A 164 -6.96 -4.53 -14.86
CA PRO A 164 -6.60 -3.41 -14.02
C PRO A 164 -7.64 -2.29 -14.10
N LYS A 165 -7.92 -1.68 -12.97
CA LYS A 165 -8.80 -0.52 -12.82
C LYS A 165 -7.97 0.71 -12.48
N PRO A 166 -8.35 1.90 -12.95
CA PRO A 166 -7.67 3.11 -12.55
C PRO A 166 -7.93 3.41 -11.07
N PHE A 167 -6.92 3.90 -10.38
CA PHE A 167 -7.10 4.57 -9.11
C PHE A 167 -7.68 5.98 -9.31
N ARG A 168 -8.45 6.45 -8.34
CA ARG A 168 -8.72 7.87 -8.15
C ARG A 168 -7.50 8.53 -7.53
N ARG A 169 -6.95 9.55 -8.16
CA ARG A 169 -5.91 10.37 -7.55
C ARG A 169 -6.54 11.33 -6.54
N LEU A 170 -6.03 11.34 -5.31
CA LEU A 170 -6.55 12.10 -4.18
C LEU A 170 -5.47 13.01 -3.60
N GLY A 171 -5.91 14.11 -2.98
CA GLY A 171 -5.05 15.08 -2.32
C GLY A 171 -4.32 16.01 -3.28
N PRO A 172 -3.52 16.93 -2.74
CA PRO A 172 -2.69 17.83 -3.54
C PRO A 172 -1.79 17.04 -4.50
N GLU A 173 -1.74 17.46 -5.76
CA GLU A 173 -0.96 16.81 -6.81
C GLU A 173 -1.32 15.32 -7.04
N GLY A 174 -2.42 14.83 -6.45
CA GLY A 174 -2.86 13.45 -6.59
C GLY A 174 -1.88 12.43 -6.01
N ARG A 175 -1.22 12.74 -4.92
CA ARG A 175 -0.19 11.90 -4.30
C ARG A 175 -0.74 10.69 -3.55
N LEU A 176 -2.05 10.66 -3.28
CA LEU A 176 -2.73 9.53 -2.66
C LEU A 176 -3.69 8.87 -3.64
N VAL A 177 -4.09 7.66 -3.35
CA VAL A 177 -4.94 6.86 -4.24
C VAL A 177 -6.24 6.43 -3.56
N GLY A 178 -7.30 6.49 -4.32
CA GLY A 178 -8.62 6.05 -3.91
C GLY A 178 -9.21 5.02 -4.85
N VAL A 179 -10.19 4.31 -4.35
CA VAL A 179 -10.92 3.26 -5.08
C VAL A 179 -12.39 3.62 -5.12
N ASP A 180 -12.99 3.52 -6.30
CA ASP A 180 -14.44 3.58 -6.44
C ASP A 180 -15.06 2.32 -5.86
N LEU A 181 -16.07 2.50 -5.02
CA LEU A 181 -16.78 1.40 -4.38
C LEU A 181 -18.28 1.69 -4.30
N ARG A 182 -19.07 0.67 -4.05
CA ARG A 182 -20.52 0.78 -3.86
C ARG A 182 -20.95 0.09 -2.56
N LEU A 183 -21.84 0.75 -1.85
CA LEU A 183 -22.54 0.16 -0.71
C LEU A 183 -24.02 0.00 -1.12
N GLY A 184 -24.41 -1.21 -1.52
CA GLY A 184 -25.68 -1.42 -2.21
C GLY A 184 -25.74 -0.63 -3.52
N ALA A 185 -26.75 0.25 -3.69
CA ALA A 185 -26.89 1.13 -4.84
C ALA A 185 -26.07 2.45 -4.73
N THR A 186 -25.50 2.74 -3.55
CA THR A 186 -24.84 4.01 -3.27
C THR A 186 -23.37 3.96 -3.66
N ALA A 187 -22.96 4.85 -4.57
CA ALA A 187 -21.55 5.02 -4.92
C ALA A 187 -20.80 5.80 -3.82
N ALA A 188 -19.54 5.44 -3.60
CA ALA A 188 -18.64 6.11 -2.66
C ALA A 188 -17.20 6.04 -3.17
N VAL A 189 -16.34 6.89 -2.63
CA VAL A 189 -14.89 6.85 -2.85
C VAL A 189 -14.20 6.51 -1.55
N GLY A 190 -13.35 5.49 -1.58
CA GLY A 190 -12.52 5.09 -0.46
C GLY A 190 -11.06 5.47 -0.69
N LEU A 191 -10.41 6.16 0.26
CA LEU A 191 -8.95 6.26 0.31
C LEU A 191 -8.38 4.88 0.59
N PHE A 192 -7.43 4.42 -0.22
CA PHE A 192 -6.70 3.18 0.04
C PHE A 192 -5.62 3.43 1.09
N ASP A 193 -5.82 2.91 2.29
CA ASP A 193 -5.05 3.28 3.49
C ASP A 193 -4.66 2.04 4.30
N SER A 194 -3.51 1.45 4.01
CA SER A 194 -2.97 0.33 4.78
C SER A 194 -2.49 0.74 6.18
N GLY A 195 -2.36 2.04 6.43
CA GLY A 195 -2.10 2.61 7.75
C GLY A 195 -3.33 2.62 8.66
N ALA A 196 -4.55 2.45 8.14
CA ALA A 196 -5.74 2.28 8.95
C ALA A 196 -5.91 0.83 9.40
N GLU A 197 -5.88 0.58 10.71
CA GLU A 197 -6.02 -0.77 11.29
C GLU A 197 -7.40 -1.39 10.99
N VAL A 198 -8.43 -0.59 11.02
CA VAL A 198 -9.81 -0.96 10.67
C VAL A 198 -10.35 0.08 9.70
N SER A 199 -11.07 -0.37 8.69
CA SER A 199 -11.76 0.51 7.76
C SER A 199 -12.64 1.52 8.48
N ALA A 200 -12.74 2.73 7.95
CA ALA A 200 -13.58 3.78 8.53
C ALA A 200 -14.58 4.34 7.52
N VAL A 201 -15.70 4.81 8.02
CA VAL A 201 -16.75 5.45 7.22
C VAL A 201 -17.05 6.82 7.81
N ASP A 202 -17.23 7.81 6.94
CA ASP A 202 -17.60 9.14 7.35
C ASP A 202 -18.94 9.16 8.08
N GLN A 203 -18.98 9.84 9.22
CA GLN A 203 -20.19 10.01 10.03
C GLN A 203 -21.35 10.64 9.25
N GLN A 204 -21.06 11.58 8.35
CA GLN A 204 -22.10 12.20 7.52
C GLN A 204 -22.67 11.21 6.51
N PHE A 205 -21.82 10.37 5.91
CA PHE A 205 -22.22 9.32 4.98
C PHE A 205 -23.11 8.29 5.69
N ILE A 206 -22.74 7.85 6.91
CA ILE A 206 -23.55 6.93 7.72
C ILE A 206 -24.94 7.53 8.02
N ARG A 207 -24.99 8.81 8.47
CA ARG A 207 -26.26 9.49 8.77
C ARG A 207 -27.17 9.57 7.54
N LYS A 208 -26.60 9.85 6.36
CA LYS A 208 -27.35 9.93 5.10
C LYS A 208 -27.87 8.59 4.61
N HIS A 209 -27.13 7.50 4.89
CA HIS A 209 -27.38 6.17 4.35
C HIS A 209 -27.56 5.10 5.44
N LYS A 210 -28.30 5.41 6.51
CA LYS A 210 -28.46 4.57 7.71
C LYS A 210 -28.81 3.10 7.41
N GLY A 211 -29.62 2.86 6.38
CA GLY A 211 -30.05 1.50 5.99
C GLY A 211 -28.91 0.56 5.53
N LEU A 212 -27.73 1.10 5.20
CA LEU A 212 -26.56 0.32 4.77
C LEU A 212 -25.73 -0.19 5.95
N PHE A 213 -25.96 0.32 7.15
CA PHE A 213 -25.12 0.11 8.33
C PHE A 213 -25.95 -0.48 9.48
N THR A 214 -25.34 -1.35 10.26
CA THR A 214 -25.90 -1.87 11.51
C THR A 214 -24.93 -1.53 12.64
N ALA A 215 -25.36 -0.75 13.61
CA ALA A 215 -24.53 -0.40 14.76
C ALA A 215 -24.22 -1.65 15.59
N VAL A 216 -22.96 -1.80 15.99
CA VAL A 216 -22.51 -2.85 16.89
C VAL A 216 -22.49 -2.30 18.32
N LYS A 217 -22.89 -3.08 19.31
CA LYS A 217 -22.92 -2.65 20.74
C LYS A 217 -21.54 -2.38 21.33
N ALA A 218 -20.48 -2.46 20.54
CA ALA A 218 -19.09 -2.25 20.98
C ALA A 218 -18.52 -0.94 20.39
N LYS A 219 -17.51 -0.44 21.06
CA LYS A 219 -16.73 0.73 20.63
C LYS A 219 -15.25 0.38 20.55
N VAL A 220 -14.55 0.96 19.60
CA VAL A 220 -13.09 0.86 19.46
C VAL A 220 -12.45 2.13 19.99
N ARG A 221 -11.33 1.98 20.67
CA ARG A 221 -10.47 3.12 21.04
C ARG A 221 -9.45 3.31 19.93
N ALA A 222 -9.43 4.50 19.35
CA ALA A 222 -8.42 4.88 18.36
C ALA A 222 -7.60 6.06 18.88
N SER A 223 -6.33 6.11 18.50
CA SER A 223 -5.45 7.25 18.71
C SER A 223 -4.99 7.76 17.34
N GLY A 224 -5.09 9.08 17.14
CA GLY A 224 -4.54 9.75 15.97
C GLY A 224 -3.23 10.49 16.27
N VAL A 225 -2.70 11.19 15.28
CA VAL A 225 -1.58 12.13 15.48
C VAL A 225 -1.97 13.11 16.61
N GLY A 226 -1.07 13.24 17.60
CA GLY A 226 -1.35 14.05 18.82
C GLY A 226 -1.80 13.24 20.03
N GLY A 227 -1.90 11.89 19.94
CA GLY A 227 -2.06 10.99 21.10
C GLY A 227 -3.43 10.99 21.78
N LYS A 228 -4.39 11.83 21.36
CA LYS A 228 -5.72 11.86 21.97
C LYS A 228 -6.49 10.58 21.64
N ARG A 229 -6.84 9.81 22.66
CA ARG A 229 -7.68 8.62 22.51
C ARG A 229 -9.14 9.03 22.39
N ILE A 230 -9.82 8.53 21.35
CA ILE A 230 -11.25 8.72 21.11
C ILE A 230 -11.95 7.36 21.05
N SER A 231 -13.21 7.33 21.50
CA SER A 231 -14.04 6.12 21.44
C SER A 231 -14.94 6.22 20.21
N LEU A 232 -14.80 5.27 19.29
CA LEU A 232 -15.48 5.26 18.01
C LEU A 232 -16.55 4.17 17.96
N GLN A 233 -17.71 4.49 17.40
CA GLN A 233 -18.79 3.53 17.17
C GLN A 233 -18.39 2.61 16.01
N VAL A 234 -18.59 1.30 16.21
CA VAL A 234 -18.41 0.29 15.17
C VAL A 234 -19.73 0.03 14.47
N TYR A 235 -19.66 -0.10 13.15
CA TYR A 235 -20.76 -0.50 12.30
C TYR A 235 -20.40 -1.75 11.50
N LYS A 236 -21.41 -2.59 11.25
CA LYS A 236 -21.36 -3.68 10.30
C LYS A 236 -21.96 -3.18 8.98
N ILE A 237 -21.22 -3.30 7.89
CA ILE A 237 -21.63 -2.94 6.54
C ILE A 237 -22.25 -4.18 5.90
N LYS A 238 -23.47 -4.07 5.39
CA LYS A 238 -24.20 -5.20 4.80
C LYS A 238 -23.52 -5.74 3.54
N SER A 239 -23.09 -4.84 2.67
CA SER A 239 -22.43 -5.19 1.41
C SER A 239 -21.57 -4.03 0.92
N LEU A 240 -20.36 -4.34 0.48
CA LEU A 240 -19.44 -3.44 -0.18
C LEU A 240 -18.95 -4.10 -1.46
N ASP A 241 -19.06 -3.40 -2.59
CA ASP A 241 -18.67 -3.88 -3.91
C ASP A 241 -17.56 -3.00 -4.50
N LEU A 242 -16.45 -3.63 -4.87
CA LEU A 242 -15.34 -3.01 -5.60
C LEU A 242 -15.49 -3.19 -7.14
N GLY A 243 -16.62 -3.72 -7.58
CA GLY A 243 -16.94 -4.03 -8.98
C GLY A 243 -16.43 -5.38 -9.44
N GLU A 244 -16.96 -5.86 -10.56
CA GLU A 244 -16.61 -7.13 -11.21
C GLU A 244 -16.73 -8.35 -10.29
N GLY A 245 -17.79 -8.38 -9.46
CA GLY A 245 -18.04 -9.47 -8.54
C GLY A 245 -17.20 -9.46 -7.26
N ARG A 246 -16.41 -8.42 -7.02
CA ARG A 246 -15.62 -8.26 -5.79
C ARG A 246 -16.48 -7.72 -4.65
N VAL A 247 -17.44 -8.53 -4.22
CA VAL A 247 -18.44 -8.16 -3.20
C VAL A 247 -18.05 -8.73 -1.84
N LEU A 248 -17.87 -7.86 -0.86
CA LEU A 248 -17.71 -8.22 0.54
C LEU A 248 -19.03 -8.06 1.29
N ARG A 249 -19.30 -8.97 2.20
CA ARG A 249 -20.42 -8.91 3.15
C ARG A 249 -19.88 -8.86 4.57
N ASP A 250 -20.67 -8.26 5.44
CA ASP A 250 -20.38 -8.27 6.88
C ASP A 250 -19.04 -7.67 7.28
N LEU A 251 -18.61 -6.64 6.55
CA LEU A 251 -17.40 -5.89 6.89
C LEU A 251 -17.66 -4.96 8.08
N TYR A 252 -16.74 -4.93 9.05
CA TYR A 252 -16.76 -3.96 10.12
C TYR A 252 -16.03 -2.68 9.73
N ALA A 253 -16.56 -1.54 10.15
CA ALA A 253 -15.95 -0.24 9.99
C ALA A 253 -16.25 0.66 11.19
N ILE A 254 -15.31 1.53 11.52
CA ILE A 254 -15.51 2.55 12.55
C ILE A 254 -16.13 3.80 11.94
N SER A 255 -16.97 4.48 12.73
CA SER A 255 -17.51 5.78 12.36
C SER A 255 -16.52 6.88 12.73
N TYR A 256 -16.09 7.68 11.76
CA TYR A 256 -15.13 8.76 11.96
C TYR A 256 -15.60 10.04 11.27
N ASP A 257 -15.25 11.20 11.80
CA ASP A 257 -15.51 12.48 11.14
C ASP A 257 -14.42 12.77 10.09
N PHE A 258 -14.81 12.78 8.82
CA PHE A 258 -13.91 13.02 7.70
C PHE A 258 -13.79 14.50 7.31
N GLY A 259 -14.26 15.44 8.13
CA GLY A 259 -14.19 16.86 7.80
C GLY A 259 -12.78 17.32 7.45
N ALA A 260 -11.80 17.02 8.33
CA ALA A 260 -10.39 17.35 8.11
C ALA A 260 -9.79 16.57 6.93
N LEU A 261 -10.13 15.28 6.78
CA LEU A 261 -9.64 14.44 5.70
C LEU A 261 -10.12 14.95 4.33
N ARG A 262 -11.42 15.31 4.21
CA ARG A 262 -11.97 15.89 2.97
C ARG A 262 -11.30 17.22 2.62
N ALA A 263 -11.07 18.09 3.61
CA ALA A 263 -10.36 19.33 3.40
C ALA A 263 -8.93 19.09 2.86
N ALA A 264 -8.22 18.12 3.41
CA ALA A 264 -6.87 17.75 2.99
C ALA A 264 -6.82 17.10 1.60
N LEU A 265 -7.82 16.28 1.26
CA LEU A 265 -7.86 15.54 -0.01
C LEU A 265 -8.50 16.33 -1.15
N GLY A 266 -9.21 17.41 -0.89
CA GLY A 266 -9.91 18.23 -1.88
C GLY A 266 -11.01 17.48 -2.64
N ARG A 267 -11.55 16.38 -2.07
CA ARG A 267 -12.58 15.54 -2.69
C ARG A 267 -13.47 14.90 -1.63
N ASP A 268 -14.68 14.50 -2.05
CA ASP A 268 -15.60 13.73 -1.23
C ASP A 268 -15.13 12.28 -1.08
N VAL A 269 -14.33 12.03 -0.06
CA VAL A 269 -13.96 10.71 0.40
C VAL A 269 -14.92 10.31 1.52
N SER A 270 -15.58 9.18 1.36
CA SER A 270 -16.58 8.70 2.33
C SER A 270 -16.14 7.45 3.08
N PHE A 271 -15.01 6.86 2.67
CA PHE A 271 -14.52 5.61 3.18
C PHE A 271 -12.99 5.60 3.31
N LEU A 272 -12.45 4.95 4.35
CA LEU A 272 -11.06 4.51 4.44
C LEU A 272 -11.02 2.99 4.28
N ILE A 273 -10.27 2.53 3.30
CA ILE A 273 -10.04 1.11 3.03
C ILE A 273 -8.87 0.67 3.89
N GLY A 274 -9.15 0.16 5.09
CA GLY A 274 -8.16 -0.26 6.06
C GLY A 274 -7.80 -1.75 5.96
N TYR A 275 -6.90 -2.17 6.86
CA TYR A 275 -6.34 -3.52 6.91
C TYR A 275 -7.41 -4.63 6.81
N ASN A 276 -8.50 -4.54 7.57
CA ASN A 276 -9.55 -5.56 7.60
C ASN A 276 -10.29 -5.77 6.27
N LEU A 277 -10.31 -4.77 5.39
CA LEU A 277 -10.78 -4.91 4.02
C LEU A 277 -9.64 -5.38 3.11
N ILE A 278 -8.45 -4.78 3.25
CA ILE A 278 -7.29 -5.08 2.41
C ILE A 278 -6.96 -6.56 2.47
N ARG A 279 -6.97 -7.19 3.65
CA ARG A 279 -6.66 -8.61 3.83
C ARG A 279 -7.59 -9.58 3.10
N ARG A 280 -8.79 -9.11 2.71
CA ARG A 280 -9.79 -9.97 2.03
C ARG A 280 -9.45 -10.24 0.56
N PHE A 281 -8.42 -9.58 0.04
CA PHE A 281 -7.99 -9.69 -1.35
C PHE A 281 -6.48 -9.92 -1.45
N ALA A 282 -6.07 -10.55 -2.54
CA ALA A 282 -4.73 -10.41 -3.08
C ALA A 282 -4.76 -9.23 -4.06
N TRP A 283 -3.95 -8.21 -3.79
CA TRP A 283 -3.91 -6.97 -4.56
C TRP A 283 -2.73 -6.96 -5.52
N ASP A 284 -2.93 -6.39 -6.70
CA ASP A 284 -1.90 -6.07 -7.69
C ASP A 284 -1.96 -4.57 -7.99
N PHE A 285 -0.83 -3.88 -7.87
CA PHE A 285 -0.72 -2.44 -8.05
C PHE A 285 0.31 -2.12 -9.10
N ASP A 286 -0.02 -1.18 -10.00
CA ASP A 286 0.91 -0.68 -11.01
C ASP A 286 1.03 0.85 -10.91
N PHE A 287 2.16 1.31 -10.35
CA PHE A 287 2.52 2.72 -10.22
C PHE A 287 3.62 3.15 -11.20
N ARG A 288 3.92 2.34 -12.24
CA ARG A 288 4.92 2.66 -13.25
C ARG A 288 4.52 3.87 -14.07
N ALA A 289 3.20 4.07 -14.28
CA ALA A 289 2.64 5.29 -14.84
C ALA A 289 2.11 6.18 -13.72
N PRO A 290 2.88 7.16 -13.21
CA PRO A 290 2.53 7.92 -12.01
C PRO A 290 1.22 8.71 -12.14
N ASP A 291 0.87 9.12 -13.37
CA ASP A 291 -0.33 9.91 -13.64
C ASP A 291 -1.59 9.06 -13.81
N SER A 292 -1.43 7.77 -14.04
CA SER A 292 -2.52 6.81 -14.24
C SER A 292 -2.24 5.48 -13.55
N PRO A 293 -2.03 5.46 -12.21
CA PRO A 293 -1.80 4.23 -11.49
C PRO A 293 -3.04 3.34 -11.55
N THR A 294 -2.81 2.03 -11.59
CA THR A 294 -3.89 1.04 -11.67
C THR A 294 -3.79 0.00 -10.56
N TRP A 295 -4.91 -0.67 -10.33
CA TRP A 295 -5.03 -1.75 -9.37
C TRP A 295 -5.87 -2.89 -9.92
N ASP A 296 -5.62 -4.07 -9.46
CA ASP A 296 -6.51 -5.23 -9.56
C ASP A 296 -6.58 -5.94 -8.21
N ALA A 297 -7.62 -6.69 -7.97
CA ALA A 297 -7.78 -7.43 -6.71
C ALA A 297 -8.52 -8.73 -6.95
N LYS A 298 -8.02 -9.81 -6.37
CA LYS A 298 -8.67 -11.11 -6.38
C LYS A 298 -9.19 -11.41 -4.99
N LEU A 299 -10.51 -11.66 -4.87
CA LEU A 299 -11.12 -12.08 -3.61
C LEU A 299 -10.57 -13.45 -3.20
N LYS A 300 -10.27 -13.60 -1.92
CA LYS A 300 -9.77 -14.83 -1.31
C LYS A 300 -10.90 -15.69 -0.75
#